data_e9d2df017914772ecd62dedea062ab0a
#
_entry.id   e9d2df017914772ecd62dedea062ab0a
#
_cell.length_a   1.000
_cell.length_b   1.000
_cell.length_c   1.000
_cell.angle_alpha   90.00
_cell.angle_beta   90.00
_cell.angle_gamma   90.00
#
_symmetry.space_group_name_H-M   'P 1'
#
loop_
_entity.id
_entity.type
_entity.pdbx_description
1 polymer ?
#
loop_
_entity_poly.entity_id
_entity_poly.type
_entity_poly.pdbx_seq_one_letter_code
_entity_poly.pdbx_strand_id
1 'polypeptide(L)'
;MPKIAAIYGSPRRKGNTAMLLKQAVQGAKDAGAQVAEIVLRDLKMSPCLEIYGCKENGRCVIQDDFHKVIDLLLASQGVMLASPIFFYTVSAHTKILMDRCQSLWVKKYWIDKVPFGQKEAKRKGLFISVGATKGKKLFDGTLLTIKYFFDVLDMELWRSLLYRSLDFEGDILKHPQHLEEAYQAGQALAKAI
;
A
#
# COMPACT_ATOMS: atom_id res chain seq x y z
N MET A 1 -2.00 21.11 -4.38
CA MET A 1 -1.01 20.06 -4.72
C MET A 1 -1.55 18.71 -4.24
N PRO A 2 -1.61 17.70 -5.10
CA PRO A 2 -2.03 16.36 -4.70
C PRO A 2 -1.16 15.81 -3.56
N LYS A 3 -1.78 15.18 -2.57
CA LYS A 3 -1.06 14.54 -1.45
C LYS A 3 -1.07 13.03 -1.65
N ILE A 4 0.10 12.42 -1.65
CA ILE A 4 0.28 10.97 -1.84
C ILE A 4 1.08 10.41 -0.66
N ALA A 5 0.66 9.26 -0.13
CA ALA A 5 1.47 8.47 0.80
C ALA A 5 2.11 7.29 0.05
N ALA A 6 3.43 7.11 0.20
CA ALA A 6 4.18 6.01 -0.41
C ALA A 6 4.67 5.05 0.69
N ILE A 7 4.21 3.80 0.64
CA ILE A 7 4.44 2.78 1.67
C ILE A 7 5.44 1.76 1.17
N TYR A 8 6.61 1.70 1.79
CA TYR A 8 7.65 0.71 1.56
C TYR A 8 7.43 -0.49 2.48
N GLY A 9 6.84 -1.55 1.94
CA GLY A 9 6.55 -2.80 2.65
C GLY A 9 7.65 -3.84 2.59
N SER A 10 8.76 -3.59 1.85
CA SER A 10 9.87 -4.52 1.78
C SER A 10 10.70 -4.53 3.06
N PRO A 11 11.14 -5.71 3.56
CA PRO A 11 12.13 -5.79 4.62
C PRO A 11 13.54 -5.35 4.16
N ARG A 12 13.80 -5.34 2.84
CA ARG A 12 15.07 -4.88 2.25
C ARG A 12 14.96 -3.41 1.84
N ARG A 13 15.85 -2.55 2.34
CA ARG A 13 15.85 -1.11 1.99
C ARG A 13 16.13 -0.84 0.51
N LYS A 14 16.94 -1.69 -0.11
CA LYS A 14 17.30 -1.63 -1.53
C LYS A 14 16.68 -2.79 -2.33
N GLY A 15 15.59 -3.39 -1.82
CA GLY A 15 14.90 -4.47 -2.53
C GLY A 15 14.23 -3.99 -3.82
N ASN A 16 13.93 -4.91 -4.73
CA ASN A 16 13.36 -4.61 -6.04
C ASN A 16 12.07 -3.76 -5.96
N THR A 17 11.15 -4.07 -5.04
CA THR A 17 9.93 -3.28 -4.83
C THR A 17 10.22 -1.87 -4.30
N ALA A 18 11.25 -1.72 -3.46
CA ALA A 18 11.64 -0.40 -2.95
C ALA A 18 12.22 0.48 -4.06
N MET A 19 13.01 -0.10 -4.97
CA MET A 19 13.55 0.61 -6.13
C MET A 19 12.43 1.06 -7.09
N LEU A 20 11.47 0.19 -7.37
CA LEU A 20 10.29 0.51 -8.18
C LEU A 20 9.45 1.64 -7.55
N LEU A 21 9.17 1.52 -6.24
CA LEU A 21 8.40 2.56 -5.55
C LEU A 21 9.12 3.90 -5.55
N LYS A 22 10.46 3.90 -5.41
CA LYS A 22 11.26 5.12 -5.49
C LYS A 22 11.10 5.82 -6.85
N GLN A 23 11.02 5.07 -7.95
CA GLN A 23 10.75 5.63 -9.28
C GLN A 23 9.33 6.21 -9.36
N ALA A 24 8.32 5.49 -8.84
CA ALA A 24 6.97 6.01 -8.79
C ALA A 24 6.85 7.28 -7.93
N VAL A 25 7.55 7.33 -6.81
CA VAL A 25 7.64 8.53 -5.95
C VAL A 25 8.26 9.70 -6.72
N GLN A 26 9.36 9.46 -7.45
CA GLN A 26 9.99 10.49 -8.26
C GLN A 26 9.04 11.00 -9.33
N GLY A 27 8.39 10.11 -10.08
CA GLY A 27 7.42 10.48 -11.10
C GLY A 27 6.26 11.31 -10.54
N ALA A 28 5.74 10.95 -9.37
CA ALA A 28 4.68 11.71 -8.70
C ALA A 28 5.14 13.10 -8.28
N LYS A 29 6.37 13.23 -7.73
CA LYS A 29 6.97 14.53 -7.35
C LYS A 29 7.18 15.41 -8.58
N ASP A 30 7.68 14.86 -9.67
CA ASP A 30 7.91 15.59 -10.94
C ASP A 30 6.59 16.07 -11.58
N ALA A 31 5.48 15.37 -11.29
CA ALA A 31 4.13 15.79 -11.68
C ALA A 31 3.49 16.77 -10.67
N GLY A 32 4.24 17.27 -9.69
CA GLY A 32 3.80 18.29 -8.74
C GLY A 32 3.10 17.75 -7.49
N ALA A 33 3.13 16.45 -7.20
CA ALA A 33 2.55 15.92 -5.98
C ALA A 33 3.48 16.08 -4.77
N GLN A 34 2.87 16.30 -3.60
CA GLN A 34 3.55 16.17 -2.32
C GLN A 34 3.50 14.71 -1.86
N VAL A 35 4.65 14.06 -1.70
CA VAL A 35 4.73 12.65 -1.34
C VAL A 35 5.34 12.46 0.05
N ALA A 36 4.57 11.84 0.96
CA ALA A 36 5.05 11.38 2.26
C ALA A 36 5.48 9.90 2.14
N GLU A 37 6.73 9.62 2.50
CA GLU A 37 7.32 8.28 2.40
C GLU A 37 7.31 7.57 3.75
N ILE A 38 6.79 6.35 3.81
CA ILE A 38 6.59 5.54 5.01
C ILE A 38 7.35 4.22 4.82
N VAL A 39 8.34 3.95 5.67
CA VAL A 39 9.14 2.71 5.64
C VAL A 39 8.70 1.81 6.78
N LEU A 40 7.86 0.81 6.50
CA LEU A 40 7.20 0.01 7.53
C LEU A 40 8.16 -0.74 8.46
N ARG A 41 9.29 -1.23 7.95
CA ARG A 41 10.28 -1.94 8.75
C ARG A 41 10.92 -1.11 9.86
N ASP A 42 10.83 0.22 9.78
CA ASP A 42 11.44 1.14 10.73
C ASP A 42 10.46 1.58 11.82
N LEU A 43 9.20 1.17 11.70
CA LEU A 43 8.13 1.54 12.61
C LEU A 43 7.94 0.49 13.71
N LYS A 44 7.59 0.95 14.89
CA LYS A 44 7.18 0.10 15.99
C LYS A 44 5.67 -0.08 15.93
N MET A 45 5.22 -1.14 15.28
CA MET A 45 3.80 -1.48 15.17
C MET A 45 3.58 -2.91 15.67
N SER A 46 2.69 -3.08 16.62
CA SER A 46 2.17 -4.39 17.03
C SER A 46 1.17 -4.92 15.99
N PRO A 47 1.07 -6.24 15.76
CA PRO A 47 -0.06 -6.81 15.03
C PRO A 47 -1.39 -6.52 15.75
N CYS A 48 -2.51 -6.73 15.07
CA CYS A 48 -3.82 -6.67 15.70
C CYS A 48 -3.94 -7.79 16.74
N LEU A 49 -4.33 -7.44 17.97
CA LEU A 49 -4.50 -8.37 19.09
C LEU A 49 -5.98 -8.71 19.35
N GLU A 50 -6.89 -8.32 18.46
CA GLU A 50 -8.34 -8.53 18.58
C GLU A 50 -8.95 -8.07 19.93
N ILE A 51 -8.40 -7.01 20.52
CA ILE A 51 -8.91 -6.42 21.78
C ILE A 51 -10.33 -5.86 21.61
N TYR A 52 -10.72 -5.57 20.36
CA TYR A 52 -12.02 -5.03 19.99
C TYR A 52 -12.39 -3.65 20.54
N GLY A 53 -11.49 -2.94 21.19
CA GLY A 53 -11.72 -1.55 21.63
C GLY A 53 -12.06 -0.59 20.48
N CYS A 54 -11.69 -0.93 19.26
CA CYS A 54 -12.07 -0.16 18.08
C CYS A 54 -13.58 -0.19 17.76
N LYS A 55 -14.36 -1.11 18.37
CA LYS A 55 -15.82 -1.15 18.20
C LYS A 55 -16.55 0.06 18.77
N GLU A 56 -15.93 0.78 19.67
CA GLU A 56 -16.54 1.96 20.30
C GLU A 56 -16.56 3.17 19.36
N ASN A 57 -15.46 3.43 18.65
CA ASN A 57 -15.29 4.66 17.88
C ASN A 57 -14.54 4.51 16.57
N GLY A 58 -14.22 3.27 16.17
CA GLY A 58 -13.47 3.01 14.93
C GLY A 58 -11.96 3.30 15.01
N ARG A 59 -11.41 3.57 16.20
CA ARG A 59 -9.97 3.81 16.41
C ARG A 59 -9.31 2.62 17.11
N CYS A 60 -8.11 2.26 16.68
CA CYS A 60 -7.34 1.24 17.35
C CYS A 60 -6.88 1.73 18.73
N VAL A 61 -7.03 0.88 19.77
CA VAL A 61 -6.65 1.23 21.14
C VAL A 61 -5.16 1.05 21.43
N ILE A 62 -4.43 0.28 20.60
CA ILE A 62 -3.01 0.05 20.77
C ILE A 62 -2.24 1.31 20.38
N GLN A 63 -1.50 1.89 21.33
CA GLN A 63 -0.74 3.13 21.14
C GLN A 63 0.67 2.81 20.62
N ASP A 64 0.86 2.97 19.32
CA ASP A 64 2.14 2.78 18.64
C ASP A 64 2.20 3.63 17.33
N ASP A 65 3.19 3.41 16.48
CA ASP A 65 3.38 4.18 15.24
C ASP A 65 2.24 4.02 14.21
N PHE A 66 1.33 3.04 14.40
CA PHE A 66 0.17 2.85 13.52
C PHE A 66 -0.68 4.11 13.38
N HIS A 67 -0.89 4.85 14.49
CA HIS A 67 -1.74 6.05 14.45
C HIS A 67 -1.19 7.12 13.51
N LYS A 68 0.14 7.35 13.52
CA LYS A 68 0.78 8.29 12.60
C LYS A 68 0.64 7.86 11.15
N VAL A 69 0.79 6.56 10.88
CA VAL A 69 0.65 6.01 9.53
C VAL A 69 -0.77 6.18 9.04
N ILE A 70 -1.77 5.78 9.84
CA ILE A 70 -3.16 5.81 9.39
C ILE A 70 -3.66 7.24 9.17
N ASP A 71 -3.25 8.19 10.01
CA ASP A 71 -3.60 9.59 9.83
C ASP A 71 -3.05 10.15 8.52
N LEU A 72 -1.81 9.79 8.14
CA LEU A 72 -1.22 10.12 6.83
C LEU A 72 -1.98 9.50 5.67
N LEU A 73 -2.35 8.21 5.78
CA LEU A 73 -3.10 7.52 4.74
C LEU A 73 -4.48 8.13 4.52
N LEU A 74 -5.18 8.47 5.60
CA LEU A 74 -6.50 9.09 5.53
C LEU A 74 -6.46 10.52 4.97
N ALA A 75 -5.38 11.26 5.24
CA ALA A 75 -5.17 12.61 4.71
C ALA A 75 -4.68 12.66 3.25
N SER A 76 -4.31 11.50 2.66
CA SER A 76 -3.78 11.41 1.30
C SER A 76 -4.87 11.15 0.27
N GLN A 77 -4.79 11.78 -0.89
CA GLN A 77 -5.68 11.57 -2.03
C GLN A 77 -5.25 10.34 -2.84
N GLY A 78 -3.96 10.01 -2.82
CA GLY A 78 -3.38 8.82 -3.43
C GLY A 78 -2.54 8.03 -2.44
N VAL A 79 -2.48 6.71 -2.62
CA VAL A 79 -1.57 5.82 -1.88
C VAL A 79 -0.81 4.94 -2.86
N MET A 80 0.51 4.92 -2.75
CA MET A 80 1.37 3.97 -3.44
C MET A 80 1.87 2.96 -2.41
N LEU A 81 1.58 1.68 -2.60
CA LEU A 81 2.04 0.59 -1.73
C LEU A 81 2.92 -0.36 -2.52
N ALA A 82 4.15 -0.59 -2.04
CA ALA A 82 5.03 -1.61 -2.60
C ALA A 82 5.34 -2.70 -1.58
N SER A 83 5.09 -3.95 -1.94
CA SER A 83 5.41 -5.12 -1.10
C SER A 83 5.88 -6.30 -1.96
N PRO A 84 6.97 -6.99 -1.59
CA PRO A 84 7.32 -8.25 -2.22
C PRO A 84 6.32 -9.34 -1.86
N ILE A 85 6.28 -10.41 -2.67
CA ILE A 85 5.47 -11.60 -2.38
C ILE A 85 6.19 -12.49 -1.37
N PHE A 86 5.50 -12.79 -0.28
CA PHE A 86 5.84 -13.83 0.68
C PHE A 86 4.63 -14.77 0.83
N PHE A 87 4.81 -16.08 0.54
CA PHE A 87 3.72 -17.07 0.62
C PHE A 87 2.42 -16.60 -0.06
N TYR A 88 2.55 -16.14 -1.32
CA TYR A 88 1.42 -15.64 -2.14
C TYR A 88 0.67 -14.42 -1.58
N THR A 89 1.23 -13.72 -0.60
CA THR A 89 0.67 -12.48 -0.05
C THR A 89 1.74 -11.42 0.16
N VAL A 90 1.39 -10.34 0.83
CA VAL A 90 2.32 -9.23 1.16
C VAL A 90 3.29 -9.63 2.27
N SER A 91 4.34 -8.84 2.48
CA SER A 91 5.29 -9.02 3.59
C SER A 91 4.60 -8.89 4.95
N ALA A 92 5.19 -9.49 6.00
CA ALA A 92 4.69 -9.40 7.37
C ALA A 92 4.51 -7.95 7.85
N HIS A 93 5.46 -7.06 7.56
CA HIS A 93 5.34 -5.65 7.93
C HIS A 93 4.12 -4.99 7.27
N THR A 94 3.86 -5.29 5.99
CA THR A 94 2.68 -4.80 5.28
C THR A 94 1.40 -5.42 5.86
N LYS A 95 1.43 -6.72 6.20
CA LYS A 95 0.27 -7.40 6.78
C LYS A 95 -0.08 -6.85 8.16
N ILE A 96 0.89 -6.52 9.00
CA ILE A 96 0.67 -5.87 10.29
C ILE A 96 -0.11 -4.56 10.11
N LEU A 97 0.32 -3.70 9.18
CA LEU A 97 -0.41 -2.47 8.87
C LEU A 97 -1.85 -2.77 8.45
N MET A 98 -2.04 -3.72 7.53
CA MET A 98 -3.37 -4.08 7.02
C MET A 98 -4.28 -4.63 8.11
N ASP A 99 -3.78 -5.53 8.97
CA ASP A 99 -4.57 -6.10 10.05
C ASP A 99 -4.99 -5.06 11.08
N ARG A 100 -4.14 -4.06 11.33
CA ARG A 100 -4.48 -2.93 12.20
C ARG A 100 -5.55 -2.02 11.59
N CYS A 101 -5.70 -2.00 10.25
CA CYS A 101 -6.79 -1.30 9.57
C CYS A 101 -8.17 -1.96 9.80
N GLN A 102 -8.24 -3.08 10.55
CA GLN A 102 -9.51 -3.62 11.06
C GLN A 102 -10.33 -2.54 11.80
N SER A 103 -9.67 -1.57 12.43
CA SER A 103 -10.34 -0.43 13.06
C SER A 103 -11.12 0.43 12.06
N LEU A 104 -10.60 0.62 10.85
CA LEU A 104 -11.30 1.35 9.77
C LEU A 104 -12.45 0.53 9.19
N TRP A 105 -12.25 -0.80 9.06
CA TRP A 105 -13.32 -1.70 8.64
C TRP A 105 -14.50 -1.63 9.61
N VAL A 106 -14.23 -1.68 10.92
CA VAL A 106 -15.24 -1.52 11.97
C VAL A 106 -15.92 -0.16 11.86
N LYS A 107 -15.14 0.92 11.72
CA LYS A 107 -15.70 2.26 11.53
C LYS A 107 -16.65 2.29 10.35
N LYS A 108 -16.19 1.90 9.17
CA LYS A 108 -16.93 1.99 7.91
C LYS A 108 -18.21 1.14 7.93
N TYR A 109 -18.11 -0.12 8.30
CA TYR A 109 -19.21 -1.07 8.10
C TYR A 109 -20.07 -1.32 9.33
N TRP A 110 -19.54 -1.16 10.54
CA TRP A 110 -20.30 -1.41 11.76
C TRP A 110 -20.82 -0.14 12.40
N ILE A 111 -20.03 0.92 12.41
CA ILE A 111 -20.42 2.19 13.03
C ILE A 111 -21.17 3.08 12.03
N ASP A 112 -20.51 3.40 10.89
CA ASP A 112 -21.05 4.30 9.87
C ASP A 112 -22.07 3.59 8.95
N LYS A 113 -22.13 2.24 8.98
CA LYS A 113 -23.08 1.38 8.24
C LYS A 113 -23.07 1.61 6.74
N VAL A 114 -21.90 1.91 6.18
CA VAL A 114 -21.73 2.10 4.73
C VAL A 114 -22.02 0.77 4.02
N PRO A 115 -22.84 0.74 2.95
CA PRO A 115 -23.10 -0.48 2.17
C PRO A 115 -21.83 -1.04 1.55
N PHE A 116 -21.70 -2.37 1.52
CA PHE A 116 -20.55 -3.03 0.90
C PHE A 116 -20.42 -2.64 -0.59
N GLY A 117 -19.19 -2.29 -0.99
CA GLY A 117 -18.91 -1.89 -2.38
C GLY A 117 -19.21 -0.43 -2.69
N GLN A 118 -19.86 0.32 -1.79
CA GLN A 118 -20.02 1.76 -1.96
C GLN A 118 -18.68 2.47 -1.69
N LYS A 119 -18.28 3.29 -2.64
CA LYS A 119 -17.09 4.15 -2.53
C LYS A 119 -17.50 5.60 -2.73
N GLU A 120 -17.22 6.44 -1.75
CA GLU A 120 -17.54 7.86 -1.82
C GLU A 120 -16.40 8.68 -2.43
N ALA A 121 -15.18 8.25 -2.26
CA ALA A 121 -14.01 9.04 -2.59
C ALA A 121 -13.40 8.70 -3.96
N LYS A 122 -13.01 9.73 -4.70
CA LYS A 122 -12.17 9.64 -5.91
C LYS A 122 -10.70 9.33 -5.59
N ARG A 123 -10.43 8.69 -4.45
CA ARG A 123 -9.09 8.36 -3.97
C ARG A 123 -8.56 7.13 -4.69
N LYS A 124 -7.26 7.13 -5.02
CA LYS A 124 -6.67 6.08 -5.85
C LYS A 124 -5.47 5.42 -5.20
N GLY A 125 -5.40 4.09 -5.34
CA GLY A 125 -4.30 3.26 -4.89
C GLY A 125 -3.49 2.69 -6.04
N LEU A 126 -2.17 2.83 -5.99
CA LEU A 126 -1.22 2.12 -6.85
C LEU A 126 -0.54 1.03 -6.04
N PHE A 127 -0.60 -0.21 -6.52
CA PHE A 127 0.11 -1.32 -5.91
C PHE A 127 1.27 -1.78 -6.78
N ILE A 128 2.45 -2.00 -6.16
CA ILE A 128 3.67 -2.47 -6.84
C ILE A 128 4.15 -3.73 -6.14
N SER A 129 4.34 -4.82 -6.89
CA SER A 129 4.82 -6.06 -6.31
C SER A 129 5.77 -6.82 -7.22
N VAL A 130 6.71 -7.53 -6.60
CA VAL A 130 7.60 -8.46 -7.28
C VAL A 130 7.54 -9.83 -6.60
N GLY A 131 7.73 -10.87 -7.39
CA GLY A 131 7.88 -12.24 -6.89
C GLY A 131 8.93 -13.03 -7.64
N ALA A 132 9.57 -13.97 -6.95
CA ALA A 132 10.68 -14.77 -7.48
C ALA A 132 10.24 -15.77 -8.56
N THR A 133 9.03 -16.32 -8.45
CA THR A 133 8.57 -17.41 -9.32
C THR A 133 7.82 -16.91 -10.56
N LYS A 134 7.61 -17.86 -11.52
CA LYS A 134 6.87 -17.60 -12.77
C LYS A 134 5.39 -18.02 -12.70
N GLY A 135 4.92 -18.48 -11.53
CA GLY A 135 3.58 -19.05 -11.37
C GLY A 135 2.47 -18.12 -11.84
N LYS A 136 1.52 -18.64 -12.61
CA LYS A 136 0.40 -17.84 -13.14
C LYS A 136 -0.42 -17.17 -12.03
N LYS A 137 -0.62 -17.88 -10.91
CA LYS A 137 -1.42 -17.41 -9.75
C LYS A 137 -0.61 -16.68 -8.67
N LEU A 138 0.64 -16.29 -8.98
CA LEU A 138 1.56 -15.72 -7.99
C LEU A 138 0.99 -14.52 -7.22
N PHE A 139 0.19 -13.70 -7.86
CA PHE A 139 -0.35 -12.47 -7.29
C PHE A 139 -1.84 -12.55 -6.90
N ASP A 140 -2.54 -13.66 -7.18
CA ASP A 140 -3.99 -13.74 -6.99
C ASP A 140 -4.41 -13.47 -5.53
N GLY A 141 -3.78 -14.15 -4.58
CA GLY A 141 -4.04 -13.95 -3.15
C GLY A 141 -3.68 -12.55 -2.67
N THR A 142 -2.55 -12.02 -3.17
CA THR A 142 -2.12 -10.66 -2.85
C THR A 142 -3.10 -9.62 -3.38
N LEU A 143 -3.55 -9.74 -4.63
CA LEU A 143 -4.50 -8.79 -5.22
C LEU A 143 -5.83 -8.78 -4.48
N LEU A 144 -6.30 -9.94 -4.01
CA LEU A 144 -7.49 -10.01 -3.18
C LEU A 144 -7.30 -9.24 -1.86
N THR A 145 -6.18 -9.46 -1.17
CA THR A 145 -5.82 -8.75 0.07
C THR A 145 -5.73 -7.24 -0.15
N ILE A 146 -5.05 -6.81 -1.22
CA ILE A 146 -4.87 -5.40 -1.58
C ILE A 146 -6.19 -4.72 -1.90
N LYS A 147 -7.09 -5.41 -2.61
CA LYS A 147 -8.42 -4.88 -2.92
C LYS A 147 -9.18 -4.49 -1.66
N TYR A 148 -9.20 -5.38 -0.66
CA TYR A 148 -9.89 -5.09 0.61
C TYR A 148 -9.16 -4.07 1.47
N PHE A 149 -7.83 -4.03 1.42
CA PHE A 149 -7.06 -2.99 2.10
C PHE A 149 -7.39 -1.58 1.55
N PHE A 150 -7.43 -1.42 0.24
CA PHE A 150 -7.82 -0.14 -0.36
C PHE A 150 -9.30 0.19 -0.14
N ASP A 151 -10.15 -0.84 -0.07
CA ASP A 151 -11.57 -0.63 0.20
C ASP A 151 -11.81 0.01 1.58
N VAL A 152 -11.14 -0.46 2.63
CA VAL A 152 -11.30 0.14 3.98
C VAL A 152 -10.69 1.54 4.11
N LEU A 153 -9.83 1.92 3.18
CA LEU A 153 -9.29 3.28 3.06
C LEU A 153 -10.16 4.19 2.17
N ASP A 154 -11.31 3.72 1.67
CA ASP A 154 -12.12 4.40 0.65
C ASP A 154 -11.35 4.75 -0.63
N MET A 155 -10.53 3.82 -1.09
CA MET A 155 -9.72 3.95 -2.29
C MET A 155 -10.09 2.92 -3.35
N GLU A 156 -9.98 3.31 -4.60
CA GLU A 156 -9.96 2.39 -5.72
C GLU A 156 -8.55 1.78 -5.87
N LEU A 157 -8.46 0.45 -6.05
CA LEU A 157 -7.23 -0.15 -6.59
C LEU A 157 -7.14 0.25 -8.07
N TRP A 158 -6.54 1.42 -8.32
CA TRP A 158 -6.53 2.05 -9.64
C TRP A 158 -5.58 1.34 -10.61
N ARG A 159 -4.40 0.93 -10.12
CA ARG A 159 -3.39 0.24 -10.95
C ARG A 159 -2.54 -0.69 -10.11
N SER A 160 -2.10 -1.80 -10.74
CA SER A 160 -1.13 -2.73 -10.15
C SER A 160 0.01 -2.97 -11.11
N LEU A 161 1.26 -2.83 -10.64
CA LEU A 161 2.49 -3.20 -11.34
C LEU A 161 3.05 -4.48 -10.72
N LEU A 162 3.05 -5.56 -11.49
CA LEU A 162 3.29 -6.92 -11.00
C LEU A 162 4.38 -7.59 -11.82
N TYR A 163 5.55 -7.82 -11.22
CA TYR A 163 6.71 -8.37 -11.93
C TYR A 163 7.13 -9.71 -11.34
N ARG A 164 7.39 -10.67 -12.22
CA ARG A 164 7.81 -12.03 -11.89
C ARG A 164 9.31 -12.22 -12.12
N SER A 165 9.87 -13.31 -11.58
CA SER A 165 11.26 -13.71 -11.80
C SER A 165 12.29 -12.69 -11.30
N LEU A 166 11.97 -11.99 -10.20
CA LEU A 166 12.85 -11.03 -9.54
C LEU A 166 13.07 -11.50 -8.08
N ASP A 167 14.17 -12.15 -7.80
CA ASP A 167 14.45 -12.79 -6.49
C ASP A 167 15.55 -12.06 -5.72
N PHE A 168 16.69 -11.81 -6.39
CA PHE A 168 17.83 -11.19 -5.74
C PHE A 168 17.71 -9.67 -5.69
N GLU A 169 18.33 -9.08 -4.68
CA GLU A 169 18.41 -7.62 -4.57
C GLU A 169 19.10 -7.04 -5.80
N GLY A 170 18.47 -6.05 -6.43
CA GLY A 170 18.99 -5.40 -7.62
C GLY A 170 18.62 -6.08 -8.95
N ASP A 171 17.92 -7.22 -8.97
CA ASP A 171 17.50 -7.84 -10.24
C ASP A 171 16.67 -6.88 -11.09
N ILE A 172 15.89 -5.99 -10.48
CA ILE A 172 15.09 -5.00 -11.20
C ILE A 172 15.93 -4.04 -12.05
N LEU A 173 17.19 -3.83 -11.72
CA LEU A 173 18.09 -2.97 -12.49
C LEU A 173 18.41 -3.54 -13.88
N LYS A 174 18.23 -4.84 -14.07
CA LYS A 174 18.33 -5.51 -15.39
C LYS A 174 17.09 -5.25 -16.26
N HIS A 175 16.08 -4.60 -15.74
CA HIS A 175 14.79 -4.33 -16.38
C HIS A 175 14.43 -2.83 -16.35
N PRO A 176 15.20 -1.97 -17.03
CA PRO A 176 14.99 -0.52 -17.00
C PRO A 176 13.57 -0.10 -17.43
N GLN A 177 12.94 -0.88 -18.31
CA GLN A 177 11.55 -0.65 -18.72
C GLN A 177 10.54 -0.74 -17.58
N HIS A 178 10.79 -1.58 -16.56
CA HIS A 178 9.91 -1.69 -15.39
C HIS A 178 10.09 -0.50 -14.44
N LEU A 179 11.32 0.04 -14.35
CA LEU A 179 11.59 1.24 -13.57
C LEU A 179 10.91 2.45 -14.21
N GLU A 180 10.97 2.56 -15.55
CA GLU A 180 10.30 3.60 -16.33
C GLU A 180 8.77 3.48 -16.20
N GLU A 181 8.21 2.26 -16.29
CA GLU A 181 6.78 2.02 -16.08
C GLU A 181 6.32 2.48 -14.67
N ALA A 182 7.13 2.23 -13.64
CA ALA A 182 6.84 2.67 -12.29
C ALA A 182 6.88 4.20 -12.17
N TYR A 183 7.86 4.86 -12.79
CA TYR A 183 7.94 6.32 -12.85
C TYR A 183 6.69 6.93 -13.52
N GLN A 184 6.32 6.41 -14.70
CA GLN A 184 5.13 6.86 -15.41
C GLN A 184 3.83 6.62 -14.64
N ALA A 185 3.74 5.49 -13.90
CA ALA A 185 2.59 5.22 -13.05
C ALA A 185 2.46 6.24 -11.90
N GLY A 186 3.59 6.66 -11.33
CA GLY A 186 3.61 7.72 -10.31
C GLY A 186 3.14 9.06 -10.85
N GLN A 187 3.63 9.46 -12.04
CA GLN A 187 3.16 10.69 -12.72
C GLN A 187 1.66 10.63 -13.02
N ALA A 188 1.20 9.49 -13.55
CA ALA A 188 -0.20 9.31 -13.90
C ALA A 188 -1.12 9.34 -12.68
N LEU A 189 -0.69 8.75 -11.55
CA LEU A 189 -1.44 8.81 -10.29
C LEU A 189 -1.59 10.27 -9.83
N ALA A 190 -0.51 11.05 -9.81
CA ALA A 190 -0.54 12.45 -9.37
C ALA A 190 -1.47 13.33 -10.23
N LYS A 191 -1.60 13.02 -11.52
CA LYS A 191 -2.50 13.73 -12.44
C LYS A 191 -3.97 13.27 -12.33
N ALA A 192 -4.20 12.10 -11.73
CA ALA A 192 -5.51 11.48 -11.69
C ALA A 192 -6.28 11.73 -10.37
N ILE A 193 -5.66 12.43 -9.39
CA ILE A 193 -6.23 12.72 -8.07
C ILE A 193 -6.31 14.21 -7.78
#